data_f1fa3319f1f00319d7e3d43d3bd84ccd
#
_entry.id   f1fa3319f1f00319d7e3d43d3bd84ccd
#
_cell.length_a   1.000
_cell.length_b   1.000
_cell.length_c   1.000
_cell.angle_alpha   90.00
_cell.angle_beta   90.00
_cell.angle_gamma   90.00
#
_symmetry.space_group_name_H-M   'P 1'
#
loop_
_entity.id
_entity.type
_entity.pdbx_description
1 polymer ?
#
loop_
_entity_poly.entity_id
_entity_poly.type
_entity_poly.pdbx_seq_one_letter_code
_entity_poly.pdbx_strand_id
1 'polypeptide(L)'
;MTVEYAVGCARCALIAVACSALASHAQVAPSPAEKQGYRGLHAAATRGDAVEIKALIAKGENTDVRDGYARTPLHVAAYGGHHEAMRALVAAGANPNSLERDRYDIVTIAAVANDAATLKVALELGCSAKNVTSRYDGTALIAAAHLGHVEVVRMLIKAGAPLDHVNNLGWTALIESIVLGDGGPRHTETLKALVEAGANANLADRNGQTPLTLARRRGFGEMVMLLERAGAFVGSRTHLHFTRPPAIA
;
A
#
# COMPACT_ATOMS: atom_id res chain seq x y z
N MET A 1 8.40 47.70 -20.79
CA MET A 1 7.26 47.44 -19.91
C MET A 1 6.90 45.98 -20.07
N THR A 2 7.50 45.15 -19.24
CA THR A 2 7.28 43.70 -19.17
C THR A 2 6.49 43.43 -17.90
N VAL A 3 5.26 42.98 -18.03
CA VAL A 3 4.42 42.58 -16.91
C VAL A 3 4.55 41.09 -16.75
N GLU A 4 5.25 40.65 -15.69
CA GLU A 4 5.36 39.28 -15.22
C GLU A 4 4.01 38.81 -14.70
N TYR A 5 3.48 37.72 -15.27
CA TYR A 5 2.39 36.96 -14.69
C TYR A 5 2.97 35.88 -13.75
N ALA A 6 3.18 36.26 -12.51
CA ALA A 6 3.40 35.32 -11.42
C ALA A 6 2.03 34.90 -10.83
N VAL A 7 1.35 33.95 -11.47
CA VAL A 7 0.23 33.25 -10.83
C VAL A 7 0.80 31.99 -10.16
N GLY A 8 1.36 32.18 -8.98
CA GLY A 8 1.77 31.10 -8.09
C GLY A 8 0.53 30.32 -7.62
N CYS A 9 0.41 29.09 -8.05
CA CYS A 9 -0.68 28.20 -7.71
C CYS A 9 -0.61 27.79 -6.23
N ALA A 10 -1.28 28.54 -5.36
CA ALA A 10 -1.41 28.26 -3.92
C ALA A 10 -1.97 26.84 -3.62
N ARG A 11 -2.66 26.23 -4.60
CA ARG A 11 -3.16 24.85 -4.50
C ARG A 11 -2.07 23.78 -4.70
N CYS A 12 -1.00 24.06 -5.43
CA CYS A 12 0.14 23.14 -5.55
C CYS A 12 0.95 23.06 -4.25
N ALA A 13 1.02 24.14 -3.49
CA ALA A 13 1.68 24.16 -2.18
C ALA A 13 0.93 23.30 -1.14
N LEU A 14 -0.41 23.27 -1.19
CA LEU A 14 -1.23 22.44 -0.29
C LEU A 14 -1.07 20.93 -0.56
N ILE A 15 -0.89 20.53 -1.82
CA ILE A 15 -0.65 19.13 -2.17
C ILE A 15 0.77 18.70 -1.76
N ALA A 16 1.76 19.58 -1.91
CA ALA A 16 3.13 19.32 -1.47
C ALA A 16 3.25 19.23 0.07
N VAL A 17 2.49 20.04 0.81
CA VAL A 17 2.44 19.97 2.29
C VAL A 17 1.73 18.70 2.76
N ALA A 18 0.67 18.24 2.06
CA ALA A 18 0.03 16.97 2.36
C ALA A 18 0.97 15.78 2.08
N CYS A 19 1.77 15.86 1.01
CA CYS A 19 2.74 14.81 0.65
C CYS A 19 3.88 14.72 1.67
N SER A 20 4.37 15.83 2.22
CA SER A 20 5.38 15.84 3.29
C SER A 20 4.83 15.35 4.63
N ALA A 21 3.55 15.60 4.93
CA ALA A 21 2.88 15.07 6.12
C ALA A 21 2.63 13.55 6.02
N LEU A 22 2.40 13.02 4.80
CA LEU A 22 2.26 11.57 4.56
C LEU A 22 3.59 10.82 4.73
N ALA A 23 4.72 11.44 4.37
CA ALA A 23 6.04 10.85 4.55
C ALA A 23 6.45 10.72 6.03
N SER A 24 5.86 11.51 6.94
CA SER A 24 6.17 11.47 8.38
C SER A 24 5.51 10.31 9.14
N HIS A 25 4.66 9.51 8.48
CA HIS A 25 3.98 8.35 9.05
C HIS A 25 4.37 7.05 8.34
N ALA A 26 5.60 7.02 7.78
CA ALA A 26 6.18 5.79 7.25
C ALA A 26 6.27 4.72 8.35
N GLN A 27 6.17 3.46 7.96
CA GLN A 27 6.39 2.32 8.84
C GLN A 27 7.57 2.56 9.78
N VAL A 28 7.35 2.36 11.07
CA VAL A 28 8.40 2.51 12.08
C VAL A 28 8.98 1.14 12.38
N ALA A 29 10.04 0.77 11.66
CA ALA A 29 10.84 -0.39 12.02
C ALA A 29 11.42 -0.23 13.43
N PRO A 30 11.67 -1.32 14.16
CA PRO A 30 12.31 -1.23 15.46
C PRO A 30 13.64 -0.49 15.41
N SER A 31 13.76 0.57 16.20
CA SER A 31 14.99 1.35 16.32
C SER A 31 16.15 0.49 16.90
N PRO A 32 17.43 0.89 16.72
CA PRO A 32 18.56 0.20 17.35
C PRO A 32 18.43 0.07 18.87
N ALA A 33 17.91 1.08 19.55
CA ALA A 33 17.70 1.08 21.01
C ALA A 33 16.62 0.07 21.41
N GLU A 34 15.49 0.01 20.67
CA GLU A 34 14.45 -0.97 20.92
C GLU A 34 14.97 -2.40 20.72
N LYS A 35 15.70 -2.64 19.60
CA LYS A 35 16.32 -3.95 19.32
C LYS A 35 17.26 -4.41 20.44
N GLN A 36 18.04 -3.51 21.03
CA GLN A 36 18.91 -3.81 22.19
C GLN A 36 18.10 -4.12 23.45
N GLY A 37 16.94 -3.49 23.59
CA GLY A 37 16.03 -3.69 24.72
C GLY A 37 15.22 -4.98 24.65
N TYR A 38 15.09 -5.60 23.48
CA TYR A 38 14.27 -6.79 23.30
C TYR A 38 14.78 -8.00 24.11
N ARG A 39 13.84 -8.86 24.54
CA ARG A 39 14.09 -10.12 25.26
C ARG A 39 13.20 -11.21 24.65
N GLY A 40 13.44 -12.47 25.00
CA GLY A 40 12.64 -13.61 24.56
C GLY A 40 12.44 -13.65 23.05
N LEU A 41 11.22 -13.91 22.61
CA LEU A 41 10.89 -14.05 21.16
C LEU A 41 11.19 -12.81 20.33
N HIS A 42 11.05 -11.59 20.87
CA HIS A 42 11.42 -10.39 20.12
C HIS A 42 12.93 -10.31 19.85
N ALA A 43 13.76 -10.67 20.86
CA ALA A 43 15.20 -10.69 20.68
C ALA A 43 15.65 -11.77 19.68
N ALA A 44 15.09 -12.97 19.78
CA ALA A 44 15.37 -14.06 18.86
C ALA A 44 14.92 -13.71 17.42
N ALA A 45 13.73 -13.09 17.25
CA ALA A 45 13.23 -12.61 15.97
C ALA A 45 14.11 -11.52 15.36
N THR A 46 14.65 -10.61 16.17
CA THR A 46 15.60 -9.56 15.73
C THR A 46 16.89 -10.15 15.16
N ARG A 47 17.35 -11.28 15.67
CA ARG A 47 18.56 -11.98 15.20
C ARG A 47 18.27 -12.98 14.09
N GLY A 48 16.99 -13.26 13.83
CA GLY A 48 16.61 -14.32 12.89
C GLY A 48 16.87 -15.73 13.41
N ASP A 49 17.01 -15.89 14.72
CA ASP A 49 17.37 -17.17 15.35
C ASP A 49 16.16 -18.10 15.48
N ALA A 50 15.89 -18.84 14.41
CA ALA A 50 14.79 -19.80 14.37
C ALA A 50 14.94 -20.96 15.36
N VAL A 51 16.16 -21.30 15.78
CA VAL A 51 16.42 -22.36 16.77
C VAL A 51 16.02 -21.87 18.14
N GLU A 52 16.46 -20.67 18.52
CA GLU A 52 16.08 -20.07 19.80
C GLU A 52 14.56 -19.81 19.86
N ILE A 53 13.94 -19.33 18.76
CA ILE A 53 12.48 -19.17 18.67
C ILE A 53 11.77 -20.47 19.04
N LYS A 54 12.14 -21.59 18.41
CA LYS A 54 11.55 -22.90 18.72
C LYS A 54 11.76 -23.31 20.19
N ALA A 55 12.95 -23.05 20.72
CA ALA A 55 13.26 -23.37 22.13
C ALA A 55 12.45 -22.54 23.15
N LEU A 56 12.23 -21.25 22.86
CA LEU A 56 11.42 -20.35 23.68
C LEU A 56 9.93 -20.72 23.64
N ILE A 57 9.43 -21.06 22.47
CA ILE A 57 8.05 -21.54 22.29
C ILE A 57 7.82 -22.86 23.05
N ALA A 58 8.79 -23.80 23.01
CA ALA A 58 8.71 -25.05 23.76
C ALA A 58 8.68 -24.81 25.27
N LYS A 59 9.18 -23.66 25.75
CA LYS A 59 9.08 -23.22 27.15
C LYS A 59 7.77 -22.48 27.47
N GLY A 60 6.88 -22.33 26.51
CA GLY A 60 5.56 -21.71 26.67
C GLY A 60 5.51 -20.20 26.42
N GLU A 61 6.52 -19.59 25.76
CA GLU A 61 6.41 -18.19 25.40
C GLU A 61 5.29 -17.97 24.38
N ASN A 62 4.54 -16.88 24.57
CA ASN A 62 3.44 -16.50 23.68
C ASN A 62 3.99 -15.94 22.36
N THR A 63 3.64 -16.58 21.22
CA THR A 63 4.05 -16.19 19.87
C THR A 63 3.58 -14.81 19.46
N ASP A 64 2.46 -14.32 20.03
CA ASP A 64 1.85 -13.03 19.70
C ASP A 64 2.08 -11.95 20.79
N VAL A 65 3.11 -12.14 21.63
CA VAL A 65 3.54 -11.11 22.58
C VAL A 65 3.84 -9.80 21.85
N ARG A 66 3.47 -8.65 22.46
CA ARG A 66 3.56 -7.34 21.82
C ARG A 66 4.55 -6.44 22.52
N ASP A 67 5.34 -5.70 21.72
CA ASP A 67 6.20 -4.63 22.23
C ASP A 67 5.42 -3.31 22.42
N GLY A 68 6.14 -2.23 22.76
CA GLY A 68 5.56 -0.90 22.96
C GLY A 68 4.86 -0.30 21.73
N TYR A 69 5.13 -0.81 20.54
CA TYR A 69 4.48 -0.43 19.28
C TYR A 69 3.46 -1.48 18.80
N ALA A 70 3.06 -2.39 19.70
CA ALA A 70 2.18 -3.50 19.38
C ALA A 70 2.72 -4.45 18.31
N ARG A 71 4.02 -4.42 18.01
CA ARG A 71 4.66 -5.34 17.08
C ARG A 71 4.83 -6.71 17.76
N THR A 72 4.45 -7.76 17.06
CA THR A 72 4.74 -9.14 17.47
C THR A 72 6.15 -9.56 17.05
N PRO A 73 6.71 -10.68 17.55
CA PRO A 73 7.97 -11.23 17.03
C PRO A 73 7.95 -11.45 15.52
N LEU A 74 6.77 -11.78 14.96
CA LEU A 74 6.60 -11.94 13.50
C LEU A 74 6.79 -10.63 12.73
N HIS A 75 6.29 -9.50 13.22
CA HIS A 75 6.56 -8.19 12.63
C HIS A 75 8.06 -7.87 12.69
N VAL A 76 8.71 -8.13 13.82
CA VAL A 76 10.15 -7.87 13.99
C VAL A 76 10.99 -8.72 13.03
N ALA A 77 10.63 -10.00 12.85
CA ALA A 77 11.28 -10.88 11.90
C ALA A 77 11.07 -10.39 10.44
N ALA A 78 9.87 -9.90 10.10
CA ALA A 78 9.57 -9.36 8.78
C ALA A 78 10.35 -8.08 8.49
N TYR A 79 10.46 -7.15 9.44
CA TYR A 79 11.31 -5.96 9.31
C TYR A 79 12.80 -6.28 9.12
N GLY A 80 13.24 -7.44 9.60
CA GLY A 80 14.61 -7.92 9.46
C GLY A 80 14.86 -8.78 8.22
N GLY A 81 13.81 -9.13 7.45
CA GLY A 81 13.93 -10.10 6.35
C GLY A 81 14.29 -11.51 6.81
N HIS A 82 13.97 -11.87 8.06
CA HIS A 82 14.36 -13.13 8.69
C HIS A 82 13.36 -14.25 8.39
N HIS A 83 13.39 -14.77 7.17
CA HIS A 83 12.38 -15.68 6.62
C HIS A 83 12.22 -16.97 7.42
N GLU A 84 13.31 -17.59 7.89
CA GLU A 84 13.23 -18.80 8.69
C GLU A 84 12.62 -18.55 10.09
N ALA A 85 12.89 -17.38 10.67
CA ALA A 85 12.23 -16.97 11.90
C ALA A 85 10.72 -16.76 11.70
N MET A 86 10.32 -16.13 10.58
CA MET A 86 8.90 -15.97 10.20
C MET A 86 8.21 -17.34 10.08
N ARG A 87 8.83 -18.30 9.36
CA ARG A 87 8.31 -19.67 9.23
C ARG A 87 8.16 -20.36 10.57
N ALA A 88 9.17 -20.26 11.43
CA ALA A 88 9.15 -20.88 12.76
C ALA A 88 8.03 -20.32 13.64
N LEU A 89 7.83 -19.00 13.64
CA LEU A 89 6.80 -18.33 14.42
C LEU A 89 5.38 -18.73 13.94
N VAL A 90 5.12 -18.70 12.63
CA VAL A 90 3.79 -19.06 12.08
C VAL A 90 3.51 -20.55 12.27
N ALA A 91 4.49 -21.43 12.06
CA ALA A 91 4.35 -22.85 12.34
C ALA A 91 4.01 -23.16 13.81
N ALA A 92 4.38 -22.27 14.71
CA ALA A 92 4.07 -22.35 16.14
C ALA A 92 2.77 -21.63 16.54
N GLY A 93 1.99 -21.15 15.56
CA GLY A 93 0.68 -20.56 15.79
C GLY A 93 0.66 -19.03 15.92
N ALA A 94 1.75 -18.32 15.59
CA ALA A 94 1.69 -16.86 15.49
C ALA A 94 0.67 -16.45 14.44
N ASN A 95 -0.15 -15.44 14.76
CA ASN A 95 -1.16 -14.95 13.83
C ASN A 95 -0.50 -14.15 12.68
N PRO A 96 -0.53 -14.66 11.42
CA PRO A 96 0.14 -14.03 10.30
C PRO A 96 -0.51 -12.71 9.85
N ASN A 97 -1.75 -12.44 10.27
CA ASN A 97 -2.51 -11.25 9.92
C ASN A 97 -2.61 -10.24 11.09
N SER A 98 -1.77 -10.38 12.11
CA SER A 98 -1.70 -9.40 13.20
C SER A 98 -1.35 -8.02 12.67
N LEU A 99 -1.96 -6.98 13.26
CA LEU A 99 -1.64 -5.59 12.98
C LEU A 99 -0.84 -5.01 14.15
N GLU A 100 0.20 -4.22 13.84
CA GLU A 100 0.91 -3.40 14.82
C GLU A 100 0.17 -2.06 15.06
N ARG A 101 0.77 -1.12 15.81
CA ARG A 101 0.14 0.14 16.23
C ARG A 101 -0.40 0.98 15.07
N ASP A 102 0.32 1.06 13.96
CA ASP A 102 -0.07 1.84 12.78
C ASP A 102 -0.92 1.02 11.79
N ARG A 103 -1.38 -0.15 12.26
CA ARG A 103 -2.23 -1.09 11.53
C ARG A 103 -1.55 -1.72 10.31
N TYR A 104 -0.24 -1.86 10.32
CA TYR A 104 0.47 -2.63 9.31
C TYR A 104 0.58 -4.10 9.72
N ASP A 105 0.35 -4.97 8.75
CA ASP A 105 0.69 -6.39 8.81
C ASP A 105 2.02 -6.65 8.07
N ILE A 106 2.50 -7.89 8.10
CA ILE A 106 3.78 -8.24 7.46
C ILE A 106 3.75 -8.16 5.94
N VAL A 107 2.58 -8.28 5.30
CA VAL A 107 2.41 -8.07 3.85
C VAL A 107 2.63 -6.60 3.51
N THR A 108 2.02 -5.70 4.29
CA THR A 108 2.18 -4.25 4.09
C THR A 108 3.59 -3.80 4.44
N ILE A 109 4.21 -4.37 5.50
CA ILE A 109 5.62 -4.12 5.86
C ILE A 109 6.53 -4.44 4.66
N ALA A 110 6.41 -5.63 4.10
CA ALA A 110 7.20 -6.03 2.93
C ALA A 110 6.92 -5.18 1.70
N ALA A 111 5.64 -4.81 1.49
CA ALA A 111 5.23 -3.99 0.35
C ALA A 111 5.83 -2.58 0.38
N VAL A 112 5.85 -1.93 1.54
CA VAL A 112 6.46 -0.60 1.71
C VAL A 112 7.98 -0.67 1.63
N ALA A 113 8.60 -1.74 2.14
CA ALA A 113 10.05 -1.95 2.06
C ALA A 113 10.56 -2.31 0.65
N ASN A 114 9.67 -2.54 -0.32
CA ASN A 114 10.00 -3.11 -1.63
C ASN A 114 10.72 -4.46 -1.52
N ASP A 115 10.38 -5.24 -0.50
CA ASP A 115 11.00 -6.54 -0.24
C ASP A 115 10.13 -7.67 -0.79
N ALA A 116 10.37 -7.99 -2.06
CA ALA A 116 9.65 -9.05 -2.78
C ALA A 116 9.91 -10.44 -2.15
N ALA A 117 11.09 -10.67 -1.55
CA ALA A 117 11.42 -11.94 -0.92
C ALA A 117 10.62 -12.15 0.37
N THR A 118 10.57 -11.14 1.23
CA THR A 118 9.74 -11.16 2.44
C THR A 118 8.25 -11.22 2.11
N LEU A 119 7.79 -10.48 1.09
CA LEU A 119 6.41 -10.56 0.61
C LEU A 119 6.04 -11.97 0.17
N LYS A 120 6.90 -12.62 -0.62
CA LYS A 120 6.68 -14.00 -1.06
C LYS A 120 6.51 -14.94 0.13
N VAL A 121 7.39 -14.86 1.12
CA VAL A 121 7.31 -15.68 2.33
C VAL A 121 6.04 -15.37 3.13
N ALA A 122 5.67 -14.11 3.29
CA ALA A 122 4.44 -13.74 3.98
C ALA A 122 3.19 -14.37 3.32
N LEU A 123 3.10 -14.30 1.99
CA LEU A 123 1.99 -14.90 1.24
C LEU A 123 1.98 -16.44 1.34
N GLU A 124 3.14 -17.10 1.29
CA GLU A 124 3.28 -18.54 1.49
C GLU A 124 2.84 -18.99 2.89
N LEU A 125 3.01 -18.14 3.89
CA LEU A 125 2.59 -18.37 5.28
C LEU A 125 1.08 -18.14 5.51
N GLY A 126 0.32 -17.80 4.46
CA GLY A 126 -1.13 -17.59 4.54
C GLY A 126 -1.54 -16.18 4.95
N CYS A 127 -0.63 -15.21 4.88
CA CYS A 127 -0.99 -13.82 5.07
C CYS A 127 -1.86 -13.32 3.91
N SER A 128 -2.86 -12.53 4.23
CA SER A 128 -3.83 -12.05 3.25
C SER A 128 -3.33 -10.78 2.54
N ALA A 129 -3.30 -10.81 1.21
CA ALA A 129 -3.10 -9.60 0.41
C ALA A 129 -4.34 -8.67 0.39
N LYS A 130 -5.45 -9.08 1.02
CA LYS A 130 -6.73 -8.34 1.02
C LYS A 130 -6.95 -7.51 2.27
N ASN A 131 -6.04 -7.58 3.24
CA ASN A 131 -6.19 -6.87 4.51
C ASN A 131 -6.24 -5.36 4.28
N VAL A 132 -7.18 -4.73 4.98
CA VAL A 132 -7.21 -3.28 5.12
C VAL A 132 -6.27 -2.89 6.25
N THR A 133 -5.24 -2.16 5.89
CA THR A 133 -4.11 -1.80 6.75
C THR A 133 -3.90 -0.29 6.73
N SER A 134 -2.95 0.20 7.54
CA SER A 134 -2.62 1.61 7.68
C SER A 134 -3.74 2.47 8.30
N ARG A 135 -3.36 3.66 8.76
CA ARG A 135 -4.28 4.68 9.30
C ARG A 135 -5.20 5.27 8.22
N TYR A 136 -4.86 5.05 6.97
CA TYR A 136 -5.61 5.56 5.83
C TYR A 136 -6.64 4.55 5.30
N ASP A 137 -6.86 3.44 6.02
CA ASP A 137 -7.69 2.32 5.55
C ASP A 137 -7.29 1.84 4.15
N GLY A 138 -6.00 1.89 3.86
CA GLY A 138 -5.42 1.41 2.61
C GLY A 138 -5.20 -0.10 2.62
N THR A 139 -4.57 -0.59 1.56
CA THR A 139 -4.11 -1.97 1.43
C THR A 139 -2.62 -1.99 1.09
N ALA A 140 -1.96 -3.15 1.19
CA ALA A 140 -0.59 -3.30 0.74
C ALA A 140 -0.42 -2.92 -0.74
N LEU A 141 -1.43 -3.17 -1.58
CA LEU A 141 -1.43 -2.78 -2.99
C LEU A 141 -1.41 -1.26 -3.18
N ILE A 142 -2.20 -0.53 -2.39
CA ILE A 142 -2.20 0.94 -2.41
C ILE A 142 -0.83 1.47 -2.00
N ALA A 143 -0.24 0.94 -0.92
CA ALA A 143 1.07 1.36 -0.45
C ALA A 143 2.19 1.09 -1.48
N ALA A 144 2.18 -0.08 -2.12
CA ALA A 144 3.14 -0.42 -3.17
C ALA A 144 2.96 0.45 -4.43
N ALA A 145 1.72 0.77 -4.80
CA ALA A 145 1.42 1.63 -5.95
C ALA A 145 1.87 3.08 -5.73
N HIS A 146 1.64 3.63 -4.53
CA HIS A 146 2.15 4.92 -4.09
C HIS A 146 3.67 5.04 -4.31
N LEU A 147 4.41 3.99 -3.95
CA LEU A 147 5.88 4.00 -3.97
C LEU A 147 6.47 3.56 -5.33
N GLY A 148 5.63 3.13 -6.27
CA GLY A 148 6.08 2.66 -7.58
C GLY A 148 6.87 1.33 -7.50
N HIS A 149 6.50 0.44 -6.59
CA HIS A 149 7.15 -0.86 -6.37
C HIS A 149 6.57 -1.92 -7.31
N VAL A 150 6.93 -1.86 -8.58
CA VAL A 150 6.31 -2.60 -9.70
C VAL A 150 6.24 -4.10 -9.46
N GLU A 151 7.35 -4.73 -9.01
CA GLU A 151 7.37 -6.17 -8.75
C GLU A 151 6.42 -6.56 -7.63
N VAL A 152 6.46 -5.83 -6.54
CA VAL A 152 5.57 -6.01 -5.38
C VAL A 152 4.11 -5.85 -5.78
N VAL A 153 3.79 -4.82 -6.59
CA VAL A 153 2.44 -4.61 -7.15
C VAL A 153 1.97 -5.83 -7.93
N ARG A 154 2.81 -6.37 -8.84
CA ARG A 154 2.49 -7.58 -9.61
C ARG A 154 2.26 -8.81 -8.72
N MET A 155 3.07 -8.97 -7.67
CA MET A 155 2.91 -10.07 -6.71
C MET A 155 1.60 -9.96 -5.93
N LEU A 156 1.26 -8.76 -5.47
CA LEU A 156 0.01 -8.51 -4.74
C LEU A 156 -1.22 -8.72 -5.63
N ILE A 157 -1.19 -8.26 -6.88
CA ILE A 157 -2.23 -8.52 -7.88
C ILE A 157 -2.42 -10.04 -8.05
N LYS A 158 -1.33 -10.78 -8.26
CA LYS A 158 -1.36 -12.25 -8.38
C LYS A 158 -1.92 -12.93 -7.14
N ALA A 159 -1.69 -12.37 -5.96
CA ALA A 159 -2.22 -12.85 -4.69
C ALA A 159 -3.69 -12.44 -4.43
N GLY A 160 -4.34 -11.78 -5.39
CA GLY A 160 -5.74 -11.40 -5.32
C GLY A 160 -6.01 -10.16 -4.46
N ALA A 161 -5.05 -9.25 -4.35
CA ALA A 161 -5.26 -7.95 -3.70
C ALA A 161 -6.42 -7.19 -4.38
N PRO A 162 -7.28 -6.47 -3.62
CA PRO A 162 -8.40 -5.75 -4.17
C PRO A 162 -7.91 -4.54 -4.98
N LEU A 163 -8.13 -4.58 -6.30
CA LEU A 163 -7.66 -3.54 -7.24
C LEU A 163 -8.34 -2.20 -7.00
N ASP A 164 -9.63 -2.23 -6.68
CA ASP A 164 -10.51 -1.07 -6.61
C ASP A 164 -10.86 -0.64 -5.17
N HIS A 165 -10.10 -1.15 -4.18
CA HIS A 165 -10.26 -0.67 -2.81
C HIS A 165 -10.02 0.84 -2.73
N VAL A 166 -10.94 1.55 -2.08
CA VAL A 166 -10.86 3.00 -1.89
C VAL A 166 -10.48 3.28 -0.44
N ASN A 167 -9.36 3.93 -0.21
CA ASN A 167 -8.91 4.32 1.11
C ASN A 167 -9.71 5.52 1.67
N ASN A 168 -9.44 5.90 2.92
CA ASN A 168 -10.14 7.02 3.56
C ASN A 168 -9.75 8.42 3.01
N LEU A 169 -8.82 8.51 2.06
CA LEU A 169 -8.56 9.71 1.26
C LEU A 169 -9.44 9.76 0.00
N GLY A 170 -10.14 8.67 -0.33
CA GLY A 170 -10.93 8.51 -1.55
C GLY A 170 -10.10 8.07 -2.74
N TRP A 171 -8.98 7.39 -2.53
CA TRP A 171 -8.06 6.98 -3.58
C TRP A 171 -7.94 5.46 -3.68
N THR A 172 -7.90 4.97 -4.91
CA THR A 172 -7.54 3.60 -5.26
C THR A 172 -6.02 3.49 -5.47
N ALA A 173 -5.48 2.28 -5.60
CA ALA A 173 -4.08 2.07 -5.97
C ALA A 173 -3.73 2.77 -7.30
N LEU A 174 -4.66 2.78 -8.26
CA LEU A 174 -4.50 3.46 -9.55
C LEU A 174 -4.37 4.98 -9.36
N ILE A 175 -5.24 5.59 -8.56
CA ILE A 175 -5.18 7.03 -8.24
C ILE A 175 -3.90 7.38 -7.48
N GLU A 176 -3.51 6.57 -6.49
CA GLU A 176 -2.28 6.78 -5.71
C GLU A 176 -1.04 6.82 -6.60
N SER A 177 -0.91 5.91 -7.57
CA SER A 177 0.21 5.87 -8.51
C SER A 177 0.32 7.13 -9.37
N ILE A 178 -0.80 7.85 -9.57
CA ILE A 178 -0.84 9.10 -10.32
C ILE A 178 -0.60 10.30 -9.39
N VAL A 179 -1.38 10.40 -8.29
CA VAL A 179 -1.40 11.59 -7.43
C VAL A 179 -0.10 11.75 -6.65
N LEU A 180 0.45 10.66 -6.14
CA LEU A 180 1.68 10.65 -5.35
C LEU A 180 2.90 10.22 -6.17
N GLY A 181 2.69 9.65 -7.34
CA GLY A 181 3.74 9.29 -8.29
C GLY A 181 4.39 10.51 -8.93
N ASP A 182 5.54 10.29 -9.55
CA ASP A 182 6.33 11.29 -10.27
C ASP A 182 6.10 11.28 -11.80
N GLY A 183 5.26 10.35 -12.31
CA GLY A 183 5.04 10.13 -13.74
C GLY A 183 6.20 9.43 -14.44
N GLY A 184 7.25 9.05 -13.70
CA GLY A 184 8.40 8.32 -14.22
C GLY A 184 8.13 6.83 -14.49
N PRO A 185 9.12 6.11 -15.01
CA PRO A 185 8.95 4.73 -15.47
C PRO A 185 8.34 3.78 -14.42
N ARG A 186 8.76 3.89 -13.15
CA ARG A 186 8.26 3.03 -12.08
C ARG A 186 6.75 3.20 -11.85
N HIS A 187 6.28 4.44 -11.73
CA HIS A 187 4.85 4.71 -11.52
C HIS A 187 4.03 4.41 -12.78
N THR A 188 4.58 4.66 -13.96
CA THR A 188 3.94 4.31 -15.23
C THR A 188 3.77 2.79 -15.39
N GLU A 189 4.82 2.00 -15.09
CA GLU A 189 4.73 0.53 -15.11
C GLU A 189 3.80 0.00 -14.01
N THR A 190 3.74 0.65 -12.85
CA THR A 190 2.78 0.32 -11.79
C THR A 190 1.35 0.53 -12.26
N LEU A 191 1.05 1.71 -12.84
CA LEU A 191 -0.26 2.02 -13.42
C LEU A 191 -0.63 1.00 -14.50
N LYS A 192 0.29 0.70 -15.39
CA LYS A 192 0.11 -0.31 -16.45
C LYS A 192 -0.26 -1.67 -15.86
N ALA A 193 0.48 -2.16 -14.86
CA ALA A 193 0.19 -3.44 -14.22
C ALA A 193 -1.20 -3.47 -13.58
N LEU A 194 -1.65 -2.38 -12.95
CA LEU A 194 -2.99 -2.26 -12.37
C LEU A 194 -4.08 -2.29 -13.45
N VAL A 195 -3.89 -1.54 -14.53
CA VAL A 195 -4.83 -1.48 -15.66
C VAL A 195 -4.94 -2.83 -16.38
N GLU A 196 -3.81 -3.48 -16.66
CA GLU A 196 -3.76 -4.81 -17.29
C GLU A 196 -4.42 -5.89 -16.41
N ALA A 197 -4.38 -5.73 -15.10
CA ALA A 197 -5.07 -6.61 -14.15
C ALA A 197 -6.57 -6.36 -14.04
N GLY A 198 -7.10 -5.29 -14.68
CA GLY A 198 -8.51 -4.96 -14.70
C GLY A 198 -8.96 -3.96 -13.63
N ALA A 199 -8.04 -3.18 -13.05
CA ALA A 199 -8.43 -2.07 -12.17
C ALA A 199 -9.36 -1.10 -12.91
N ASN A 200 -10.40 -0.62 -12.23
CA ASN A 200 -11.39 0.28 -12.82
C ASN A 200 -10.80 1.68 -13.03
N ALA A 201 -10.40 1.97 -14.27
CA ALA A 201 -9.81 3.24 -14.68
C ALA A 201 -10.78 4.45 -14.63
N ASN A 202 -12.03 4.22 -14.22
CA ASN A 202 -13.08 5.24 -14.18
C ASN A 202 -13.58 5.55 -12.76
N LEU A 203 -13.04 4.90 -11.73
CA LEU A 203 -13.32 5.27 -10.35
C LEU A 203 -12.72 6.65 -10.07
N ALA A 204 -13.59 7.60 -9.74
CA ALA A 204 -13.18 8.96 -9.43
C ALA A 204 -12.82 9.11 -7.95
N ASP A 205 -11.96 10.10 -7.65
CA ASP A 205 -11.69 10.53 -6.29
C ASP A 205 -12.90 11.27 -5.67
N ARG A 206 -12.77 11.72 -4.42
CA ARG A 206 -13.83 12.48 -3.72
C ARG A 206 -14.22 13.80 -4.39
N ASN A 207 -13.38 14.31 -5.30
CA ASN A 207 -13.63 15.52 -6.06
C ASN A 207 -14.21 15.23 -7.44
N GLY A 208 -14.60 13.98 -7.71
CA GLY A 208 -15.13 13.54 -8.99
C GLY A 208 -14.07 13.47 -10.10
N GLN A 209 -12.77 13.49 -9.77
CA GLN A 209 -11.70 13.45 -10.77
C GLN A 209 -11.32 11.99 -11.05
N THR A 210 -11.48 11.59 -12.32
CA THR A 210 -11.07 10.26 -12.77
C THR A 210 -9.55 10.16 -12.88
N PRO A 211 -8.97 8.94 -12.87
CA PRO A 211 -7.55 8.71 -13.13
C PRO A 211 -7.03 9.43 -14.37
N LEU A 212 -7.81 9.40 -15.47
CA LEU A 212 -7.45 10.10 -16.71
C LEU A 212 -7.39 11.62 -16.53
N THR A 213 -8.36 12.21 -15.81
CA THR A 213 -8.35 13.65 -15.49
C THR A 213 -7.13 14.02 -14.67
N LEU A 214 -6.79 13.21 -13.65
CA LEU A 214 -5.64 13.43 -12.79
C LEU A 214 -4.32 13.32 -13.57
N ALA A 215 -4.15 12.30 -14.42
CA ALA A 215 -2.94 12.11 -15.22
C ALA A 215 -2.74 13.27 -16.23
N ARG A 216 -3.81 13.74 -16.88
CA ARG A 216 -3.76 14.92 -17.79
C ARG A 216 -3.35 16.19 -17.05
N ARG A 217 -3.92 16.46 -15.88
CA ARG A 217 -3.57 17.63 -15.06
C ARG A 217 -2.12 17.62 -14.59
N ARG A 218 -1.53 16.42 -14.41
CA ARG A 218 -0.14 16.24 -14.03
C ARG A 218 0.83 16.25 -15.23
N GLY A 219 0.30 16.24 -16.46
CA GLY A 219 1.10 16.17 -17.68
C GLY A 219 1.77 14.81 -17.92
N PHE A 220 1.24 13.73 -17.34
CA PHE A 220 1.82 12.39 -17.44
C PHE A 220 1.37 11.70 -18.72
N GLY A 221 1.95 12.11 -19.87
CA GLY A 221 1.48 11.72 -21.21
C GLY A 221 1.41 10.21 -21.44
N GLU A 222 2.38 9.45 -20.96
CA GLU A 222 2.39 7.99 -21.10
C GLU A 222 1.26 7.33 -20.27
N MET A 223 1.02 7.78 -19.05
CA MET A 223 -0.12 7.32 -18.24
C MET A 223 -1.45 7.67 -18.88
N VAL A 224 -1.56 8.85 -19.51
CA VAL A 224 -2.76 9.26 -20.27
C VAL A 224 -3.04 8.26 -21.39
N MET A 225 -2.03 7.93 -22.20
CA MET A 225 -2.18 6.96 -23.29
C MET A 225 -2.60 5.57 -22.79
N LEU A 226 -2.04 5.11 -21.69
CA LEU A 226 -2.39 3.81 -21.08
C LEU A 226 -3.85 3.80 -20.61
N LEU A 227 -4.28 4.86 -19.93
CA LEU A 227 -5.66 5.00 -19.45
C LEU A 227 -6.68 5.09 -20.59
N GLU A 228 -6.38 5.85 -21.63
CA GLU A 228 -7.25 5.95 -22.83
C GLU A 228 -7.41 4.60 -23.53
N ARG A 229 -6.33 3.85 -23.70
CA ARG A 229 -6.38 2.48 -24.25
C ARG A 229 -7.22 1.53 -23.40
N ALA A 230 -7.25 1.74 -22.09
CA ALA A 230 -8.08 0.99 -21.16
C ALA A 230 -9.56 1.44 -21.12
N GLY A 231 -9.95 2.38 -21.96
CA GLY A 231 -11.31 2.90 -22.00
C GLY A 231 -11.65 3.91 -20.91
N ALA A 232 -10.64 4.55 -20.31
CA ALA A 232 -10.88 5.63 -19.37
C ALA A 232 -11.46 6.86 -20.04
N PHE A 233 -12.36 7.57 -19.35
CA PHE A 233 -12.96 8.79 -19.82
C PHE A 233 -12.78 9.97 -18.84
N VAL A 234 -12.92 11.18 -19.35
CA VAL A 234 -12.81 12.42 -18.59
C VAL A 234 -14.14 12.73 -17.92
N GLY A 235 -14.14 12.81 -16.58
CA GLY A 235 -15.31 13.20 -15.78
C GLY A 235 -16.29 12.06 -15.49
N SER A 236 -17.06 12.21 -14.41
CA SER A 236 -18.20 11.35 -14.12
C SER A 236 -19.21 11.47 -15.27
N ARG A 237 -19.53 10.39 -15.95
CA ARG A 237 -20.85 10.29 -16.55
C ARG A 237 -21.83 10.23 -15.41
N THR A 238 -22.34 11.36 -14.96
CA THR A 238 -23.62 11.38 -14.26
C THR A 238 -24.57 10.59 -15.14
N HIS A 239 -25.03 9.45 -14.66
CA HIS A 239 -26.16 8.75 -15.27
C HIS A 239 -27.34 9.71 -15.16
N LEU A 240 -27.52 10.54 -16.17
CA LEU A 240 -28.82 11.11 -16.48
C LEU A 240 -29.69 9.91 -16.83
N HIS A 241 -30.41 9.39 -15.83
CA HIS A 241 -31.59 8.59 -16.09
C HIS A 241 -32.55 9.47 -16.90
N PHE A 242 -32.49 9.34 -18.21
CA PHE A 242 -33.56 9.77 -19.09
C PHE A 242 -34.75 8.85 -18.78
N THR A 243 -35.53 9.24 -17.78
CA THR A 243 -36.90 8.73 -17.64
C THR A 243 -37.65 9.24 -18.87
N ARG A 244 -37.92 8.30 -19.79
CA ARG A 244 -38.81 8.53 -20.92
C ARG A 244 -40.17 9.04 -20.37
N PRO A 245 -40.68 10.20 -20.84
CA PRO A 245 -42.00 10.61 -20.38
C PRO A 245 -43.04 9.58 -20.85
N PRO A 246 -44.11 9.33 -20.03
CA PRO A 246 -45.16 8.41 -20.44
C PRO A 246 -45.83 8.90 -21.71
N ALA A 247 -46.04 7.98 -22.65
CA ALA A 247 -46.81 8.27 -23.88
C ALA A 247 -48.23 8.66 -23.43
N ILE A 248 -48.68 9.86 -23.87
CA ILE A 248 -50.03 10.32 -23.70
C ILE A 248 -50.88 9.54 -24.73
N ALA A 249 -51.86 8.81 -24.21
CA ALA A 249 -52.88 8.15 -25.02
C ALA A 249 -53.96 9.16 -25.43
#